data_1d2b94be6e12d51064f7e719e3e47d58
#
_entry.id   1d2b94be6e12d51064f7e719e3e47d58
#
_cell.length_a   1.000
_cell.length_b   1.000
_cell.length_c   1.000
_cell.angle_alpha   90.00
_cell.angle_beta   90.00
_cell.angle_gamma   90.00
#
_symmetry.space_group_name_H-M   'P 1'
#
loop_
_entity.id
_entity.type
_entity.pdbx_description
1 polymer ?
#
loop_
_entity_poly.entity_id
_entity_poly.type
_entity_poly.pdbx_seq_one_letter_code
_entity_poly.pdbx_strand_id
1 'polypeptide(L)'
;DDGSYFSDALFIGDSRTVGLYLYGRLRDDGATFFAKNGATVYTFLNGYETAKPDSRMGDRTLSEVLAGRKFGKIYILFGINELGGSAPSAVRGGFVRFISLLKAAQPNAKIIIQSNMHVTKAYEEKYPVRGKDRVNELNSLLAGLANGKDVFYLGFETLFDDEEGYLREDYARDGLHMLAGEPYNVWRGYITEFGML
;
A
#
# COMPACT_ATOMS: atom_id res chain seq x y z
N ASP A 1 19.36 -12.41 -5.26
CA ASP A 1 18.19 -12.11 -6.08
C ASP A 1 18.67 -11.35 -7.33
N ASP A 2 18.37 -11.85 -8.51
CA ASP A 2 18.74 -11.25 -9.78
C ASP A 2 17.81 -10.11 -10.23
N GLY A 3 16.99 -9.58 -9.30
CA GLY A 3 15.99 -8.54 -9.58
C GLY A 3 14.73 -9.05 -10.29
N SER A 4 14.63 -10.34 -10.63
CA SER A 4 13.49 -10.89 -11.39
C SER A 4 12.23 -11.06 -10.52
N TYR A 5 12.39 -11.11 -9.20
CA TYR A 5 11.29 -11.38 -8.27
C TYR A 5 10.12 -10.38 -8.39
N PHE A 6 10.41 -9.10 -8.65
CA PHE A 6 9.40 -8.07 -8.79
C PHE A 6 8.93 -7.86 -10.24
N SER A 7 9.50 -8.57 -11.21
CA SER A 7 9.16 -8.39 -12.63
C SER A 7 7.69 -8.68 -12.95
N ASP A 8 7.01 -9.53 -12.15
CA ASP A 8 5.59 -9.85 -12.25
C ASP A 8 4.74 -9.19 -11.15
N ALA A 9 5.31 -8.22 -10.43
CA ALA A 9 4.61 -7.53 -9.34
C ALA A 9 3.90 -6.25 -9.80
N LEU A 10 2.72 -6.00 -9.23
CA LEU A 10 1.97 -4.76 -9.33
C LEU A 10 1.78 -4.14 -7.94
N PHE A 11 2.16 -2.89 -7.77
CA PHE A 11 1.93 -2.13 -6.54
C PHE A 11 0.80 -1.13 -6.76
N ILE A 12 -0.28 -1.26 -5.99
CA ILE A 12 -1.46 -0.39 -6.05
C ILE A 12 -1.58 0.36 -4.73
N GLY A 13 -1.78 1.68 -4.78
CA GLY A 13 -1.95 2.42 -3.53
C GLY A 13 -2.09 3.93 -3.65
N ASP A 14 -1.92 4.58 -2.52
CA ASP A 14 -2.02 6.01 -2.32
C ASP A 14 -0.66 6.75 -2.47
N SER A 15 -0.53 7.93 -1.87
CA SER A 15 0.68 8.74 -1.92
C SER A 15 1.92 8.05 -1.32
N ARG A 16 1.75 7.13 -0.36
CA ARG A 16 2.86 6.35 0.19
C ARG A 16 3.41 5.39 -0.86
N THR A 17 2.55 4.77 -1.65
CA THR A 17 2.95 3.94 -2.81
C THR A 17 3.55 4.80 -3.93
N VAL A 18 3.09 6.03 -4.14
CA VAL A 18 3.77 6.99 -5.04
C VAL A 18 5.20 7.26 -4.55
N GLY A 19 5.41 7.43 -3.25
CA GLY A 19 6.74 7.54 -2.66
C GLY A 19 7.61 6.31 -2.92
N LEU A 20 7.05 5.12 -2.75
CA LEU A 20 7.74 3.86 -3.04
C LEU A 20 8.17 3.76 -4.52
N TYR A 21 7.30 4.19 -5.45
CA TYR A 21 7.62 4.32 -6.88
C TYR A 21 8.81 5.26 -7.11
N LEU A 22 8.84 6.41 -6.44
CA LEU A 22 9.87 7.43 -6.67
C LEU A 22 11.21 7.05 -6.05
N TYR A 23 11.21 6.47 -4.86
CA TYR A 23 12.39 6.35 -4.02
C TYR A 23 12.76 4.90 -3.67
N GLY A 24 11.83 3.94 -3.82
CA GLY A 24 12.04 2.55 -3.42
C GLY A 24 12.81 1.70 -4.44
N ARG A 25 13.04 2.19 -5.66
CA ARG A 25 13.79 1.54 -6.74
C ARG A 25 13.22 0.20 -7.22
N LEU A 26 12.03 -0.22 -6.77
CA LEU A 26 11.40 -1.48 -7.18
C LEU A 26 11.03 -1.51 -8.67
N ARG A 27 10.79 -0.34 -9.28
CA ARG A 27 10.59 -0.25 -10.74
C ARG A 27 11.85 -0.62 -11.53
N ASP A 28 13.03 -0.40 -10.96
CA ASP A 28 14.30 -0.79 -11.57
C ASP A 28 14.41 -2.33 -11.61
N ASP A 29 13.74 -3.00 -10.68
CA ASP A 29 13.60 -4.47 -10.58
C ASP A 29 12.38 -4.99 -11.39
N GLY A 30 11.78 -4.16 -12.24
CA GLY A 30 10.71 -4.53 -13.17
C GLY A 30 9.29 -4.42 -12.61
N ALA A 31 9.10 -3.96 -11.36
CA ALA A 31 7.77 -3.79 -10.77
C ALA A 31 6.92 -2.76 -11.53
N THR A 32 5.64 -3.07 -11.69
CA THR A 32 4.62 -2.15 -12.22
C THR A 32 3.95 -1.43 -11.04
N PHE A 33 3.59 -0.15 -11.25
CA PHE A 33 2.93 0.66 -10.23
C PHE A 33 1.63 1.26 -10.76
N PHE A 34 0.63 1.32 -9.88
CA PHE A 34 -0.65 1.98 -10.12
C PHE A 34 -1.08 2.70 -8.83
N ALA A 35 -0.63 3.93 -8.65
CA ALA A 35 -0.85 4.68 -7.43
C ALA A 35 -1.17 6.15 -7.71
N LYS A 36 -1.82 6.82 -6.78
CA LYS A 36 -2.19 8.23 -6.90
C LYS A 36 -2.22 8.91 -5.54
N ASN A 37 -1.72 10.14 -5.48
CA ASN A 37 -1.80 10.96 -4.27
C ASN A 37 -3.25 11.15 -3.84
N GLY A 38 -3.53 10.95 -2.55
CA GLY A 38 -4.86 11.09 -1.97
C GLY A 38 -5.83 9.95 -2.31
N ALA A 39 -5.40 8.92 -3.06
CA ALA A 39 -6.26 7.81 -3.40
C ALA A 39 -6.71 7.04 -2.15
N THR A 40 -7.90 6.51 -2.22
CA THR A 40 -8.47 5.53 -1.30
C THR A 40 -8.71 4.23 -2.04
N VAL A 41 -8.98 3.15 -1.33
CA VAL A 41 -9.42 1.89 -1.95
C VAL A 41 -10.65 2.11 -2.84
N TYR A 42 -11.52 3.03 -2.45
CA TYR A 42 -12.74 3.38 -3.23
C TYR A 42 -12.42 4.13 -4.51
N THR A 43 -11.33 4.90 -4.56
CA THR A 43 -10.90 5.59 -5.79
C THR A 43 -10.75 4.61 -6.94
N PHE A 44 -10.10 3.48 -6.69
CA PHE A 44 -9.83 2.49 -7.73
C PHE A 44 -10.89 1.39 -7.81
N LEU A 45 -11.59 1.11 -6.71
CA LEU A 45 -12.73 0.19 -6.73
C LEU A 45 -13.89 0.76 -7.58
N ASN A 46 -14.30 2.00 -7.31
CA ASN A 46 -15.39 2.66 -8.04
C ASN A 46 -14.92 3.19 -9.40
N GLY A 47 -13.64 3.55 -9.51
CA GLY A 47 -13.00 4.04 -10.73
C GLY A 47 -12.26 2.98 -11.54
N TYR A 48 -12.61 1.70 -11.40
CA TYR A 48 -11.88 0.60 -12.04
C TYR A 48 -11.67 0.80 -13.55
N GLU A 49 -12.71 1.28 -14.24
CA GLU A 49 -12.70 1.54 -15.68
C GLU A 49 -12.32 2.99 -16.07
N THR A 50 -12.15 3.89 -15.10
CA THR A 50 -12.03 5.33 -15.40
C THR A 50 -10.91 6.04 -14.67
N ALA A 51 -10.58 5.64 -13.45
CA ALA A 51 -9.52 6.26 -12.67
C ALA A 51 -8.14 5.90 -13.24
N LYS A 52 -7.28 6.91 -13.31
CA LYS A 52 -5.91 6.78 -13.77
C LYS A 52 -4.93 6.97 -12.62
N PRO A 53 -3.74 6.37 -12.70
CA PRO A 53 -2.71 6.56 -11.69
C PRO A 53 -2.09 7.97 -11.81
N ASP A 54 -1.08 8.22 -11.01
CA ASP A 54 -0.16 9.34 -11.22
C ASP A 54 0.41 9.28 -12.66
N SER A 55 0.48 10.42 -13.34
CA SER A 55 0.86 10.49 -14.76
C SER A 55 2.23 9.90 -15.08
N ARG A 56 3.12 9.85 -14.07
CA ARG A 56 4.43 9.19 -14.19
C ARG A 56 4.35 7.67 -14.35
N MET A 57 3.22 7.06 -14.00
CA MET A 57 2.94 5.62 -14.11
C MET A 57 2.13 5.28 -15.37
N GLY A 58 1.86 6.26 -16.23
CA GLY A 58 1.10 6.13 -17.46
C GLY A 58 -0.32 6.71 -17.38
N ASP A 59 -1.13 6.39 -18.38
CA ASP A 59 -2.49 6.95 -18.54
C ASP A 59 -3.58 5.87 -18.69
N ARG A 60 -3.22 4.59 -18.51
CA ARG A 60 -4.17 3.49 -18.55
C ARG A 60 -4.98 3.40 -17.25
N THR A 61 -6.22 2.95 -17.35
CA THR A 61 -7.06 2.63 -16.20
C THR A 61 -6.59 1.34 -15.52
N LEU A 62 -7.09 1.05 -14.31
CA LEU A 62 -6.74 -0.20 -13.63
C LEU A 62 -7.21 -1.42 -14.42
N SER A 63 -8.41 -1.37 -15.02
CA SER A 63 -8.91 -2.45 -15.87
C SER A 63 -8.00 -2.71 -17.07
N GLU A 64 -7.53 -1.66 -17.73
CA GLU A 64 -6.59 -1.78 -18.87
C GLU A 64 -5.23 -2.35 -18.46
N VAL A 65 -4.71 -1.96 -17.28
CA VAL A 65 -3.46 -2.50 -16.75
C VAL A 65 -3.61 -3.99 -16.44
N LEU A 66 -4.69 -4.39 -15.77
CA LEU A 66 -4.94 -5.78 -15.40
C LEU A 66 -5.28 -6.67 -16.60
N ALA A 67 -5.90 -6.12 -17.64
CA ALA A 67 -6.15 -6.84 -18.90
C ALA A 67 -4.88 -6.97 -19.75
N GLY A 68 -3.95 -6.02 -19.62
CA GLY A 68 -2.76 -5.91 -20.49
C GLY A 68 -1.64 -6.91 -20.20
N ARG A 69 -1.59 -7.47 -18.99
CA ARG A 69 -0.59 -8.49 -18.61
C ARG A 69 -1.03 -9.31 -17.40
N LYS A 70 -0.39 -10.45 -17.22
CA LYS A 70 -0.54 -11.27 -16.01
C LYS A 70 0.44 -10.84 -14.93
N PHE A 71 -0.06 -10.75 -13.69
CA PHE A 71 0.73 -10.50 -12.51
C PHE A 71 0.75 -11.75 -11.62
N GLY A 72 1.91 -12.07 -11.07
CA GLY A 72 2.04 -13.11 -10.05
C GLY A 72 1.73 -12.59 -8.66
N LYS A 73 2.02 -11.29 -8.43
CA LYS A 73 1.86 -10.62 -7.13
C LYS A 73 1.23 -9.25 -7.30
N ILE A 74 0.24 -8.93 -6.45
CA ILE A 74 -0.38 -7.60 -6.38
C ILE A 74 -0.31 -7.11 -4.93
N TYR A 75 0.52 -6.12 -4.69
CA TYR A 75 0.67 -5.45 -3.41
C TYR A 75 -0.31 -4.28 -3.33
N ILE A 76 -1.08 -4.18 -2.25
CA ILE A 76 -2.04 -3.10 -2.03
C ILE A 76 -1.75 -2.38 -0.72
N LEU A 77 -1.77 -1.04 -0.76
CA LEU A 77 -1.61 -0.17 0.40
C LEU A 77 -2.59 1.00 0.32
N PHE A 78 -3.60 0.95 1.20
CA PHE A 78 -4.59 2.00 1.41
C PHE A 78 -4.98 2.04 2.89
N GLY A 79 -5.60 3.11 3.33
CA GLY A 79 -6.20 3.19 4.65
C GLY A 79 -6.06 4.55 5.31
N ILE A 80 -4.89 5.15 5.26
CA ILE A 80 -4.64 6.42 5.97
C ILE A 80 -5.52 7.57 5.49
N ASN A 81 -5.87 7.61 4.20
CA ASN A 81 -6.75 8.63 3.65
C ASN A 81 -8.21 8.36 4.05
N GLU A 82 -8.64 7.10 3.99
CA GLU A 82 -9.97 6.65 4.39
C GLU A 82 -10.28 6.98 5.85
N LEU A 83 -9.30 6.79 6.75
CA LEU A 83 -9.44 7.08 8.18
C LEU A 83 -9.78 8.55 8.48
N GLY A 84 -9.53 9.45 7.53
CA GLY A 84 -9.95 10.85 7.63
C GLY A 84 -11.46 11.06 7.68
N GLY A 85 -12.26 10.11 7.20
CA GLY A 85 -13.71 10.22 7.13
C GLY A 85 -14.48 8.91 7.34
N SER A 86 -13.81 7.78 7.57
CA SER A 86 -14.43 6.47 7.67
C SER A 86 -13.96 5.70 8.89
N ALA A 87 -14.84 4.86 9.46
CA ALA A 87 -14.47 3.91 10.49
C ALA A 87 -13.58 2.79 9.90
N PRO A 88 -12.62 2.23 10.65
CA PRO A 88 -11.77 1.13 10.21
C PRO A 88 -12.54 -0.07 9.64
N SER A 89 -13.69 -0.42 10.23
CA SER A 89 -14.55 -1.50 9.74
C SER A 89 -15.13 -1.24 8.35
N ALA A 90 -15.48 0.01 8.03
CA ALA A 90 -15.95 0.41 6.70
C ALA A 90 -14.81 0.30 5.67
N VAL A 91 -13.60 0.73 6.03
CA VAL A 91 -12.40 0.59 5.17
C VAL A 91 -12.14 -0.88 4.86
N ARG A 92 -12.21 -1.77 5.87
CA ARG A 92 -12.11 -3.22 5.67
C ARG A 92 -13.11 -3.73 4.63
N GLY A 93 -14.36 -3.26 4.67
CA GLY A 93 -15.39 -3.61 3.69
C GLY A 93 -14.99 -3.22 2.25
N GLY A 94 -14.36 -2.07 2.07
CA GLY A 94 -13.78 -1.65 0.79
C GLY A 94 -12.69 -2.59 0.29
N PHE A 95 -11.79 -3.01 1.19
CA PHE A 95 -10.74 -4.00 0.86
C PHE A 95 -11.32 -5.35 0.42
N VAL A 96 -12.35 -5.87 1.11
CA VAL A 96 -13.00 -7.13 0.71
C VAL A 96 -13.49 -7.06 -0.74
N ARG A 97 -14.17 -5.96 -1.10
CA ARG A 97 -14.68 -5.75 -2.46
C ARG A 97 -13.55 -5.58 -3.48
N PHE A 98 -12.50 -4.83 -3.11
CA PHE A 98 -11.36 -4.59 -4.00
C PHE A 98 -10.55 -5.87 -4.25
N ILE A 99 -10.30 -6.66 -3.23
CA ILE A 99 -9.65 -7.97 -3.35
C ILE A 99 -10.46 -8.90 -4.27
N SER A 100 -11.78 -8.92 -4.12
CA SER A 100 -12.65 -9.72 -4.99
C SER A 100 -12.56 -9.28 -6.45
N LEU A 101 -12.50 -7.99 -6.72
CA LEU A 101 -12.30 -7.42 -8.06
C LEU A 101 -10.93 -7.82 -8.63
N LEU A 102 -9.86 -7.68 -7.86
CA LEU A 102 -8.52 -8.04 -8.29
C LEU A 102 -8.40 -9.54 -8.61
N LYS A 103 -9.00 -10.39 -7.78
CA LYS A 103 -9.02 -11.86 -8.00
C LYS A 103 -9.84 -12.26 -9.23
N ALA A 104 -10.92 -11.56 -9.53
CA ALA A 104 -11.68 -11.79 -10.75
C ALA A 104 -10.87 -11.43 -12.01
N ALA A 105 -10.12 -10.34 -11.96
CA ALA A 105 -9.26 -9.90 -13.08
C ALA A 105 -7.96 -10.71 -13.20
N GLN A 106 -7.40 -11.16 -12.07
CA GLN A 106 -6.10 -11.84 -11.96
C GLN A 106 -6.22 -13.06 -11.03
N PRO A 107 -6.90 -14.13 -11.44
CA PRO A 107 -7.25 -15.25 -10.55
C PRO A 107 -6.06 -16.02 -9.99
N ASN A 108 -4.91 -15.96 -10.64
CA ASN A 108 -3.69 -16.65 -10.22
C ASN A 108 -2.72 -15.75 -9.43
N ALA A 109 -3.00 -14.46 -9.32
CA ALA A 109 -2.16 -13.54 -8.57
C ALA A 109 -2.33 -13.73 -7.06
N LYS A 110 -1.22 -13.66 -6.32
CA LYS A 110 -1.23 -13.50 -4.87
C LYS A 110 -1.49 -12.03 -4.53
N ILE A 111 -2.45 -11.78 -3.67
CA ILE A 111 -2.76 -10.44 -3.17
C ILE A 111 -2.04 -10.25 -1.84
N ILE A 112 -1.20 -9.24 -1.73
CA ILE A 112 -0.44 -8.92 -0.54
C ILE A 112 -0.91 -7.57 0.01
N ILE A 113 -1.61 -7.60 1.13
CA ILE A 113 -2.04 -6.40 1.85
C ILE A 113 -0.85 -5.90 2.66
N GLN A 114 -0.40 -4.70 2.41
CA GLN A 114 0.62 -4.05 3.20
C GLN A 114 -0.01 -3.29 4.38
N SER A 115 0.60 -3.35 5.56
CA SER A 115 0.14 -2.59 6.72
C SER A 115 0.26 -1.08 6.50
N ASN A 116 -0.62 -0.32 7.13
CA ASN A 116 -0.46 1.13 7.21
C ASN A 116 0.61 1.50 8.23
N MET A 117 1.53 2.36 7.85
CA MET A 117 2.51 2.97 8.75
C MET A 117 1.82 3.99 9.66
N HIS A 118 2.33 4.14 10.87
CA HIS A 118 1.90 5.19 11.77
C HIS A 118 2.26 6.58 11.22
N VAL A 119 1.75 7.60 11.89
CA VAL A 119 2.09 9.01 11.68
C VAL A 119 2.96 9.48 12.85
N THR A 120 3.59 10.66 12.73
CA THR A 120 4.31 11.24 13.87
C THR A 120 3.33 11.65 14.98
N LYS A 121 3.83 11.76 16.20
CA LYS A 121 3.05 12.19 17.36
C LYS A 121 2.42 13.58 17.13
N ALA A 122 3.19 14.52 16.60
CA ALA A 122 2.70 15.86 16.28
C ALA A 122 1.60 15.85 15.20
N TYR A 123 1.69 14.95 14.23
CA TYR A 123 0.63 14.79 13.22
C TYR A 123 -0.66 14.23 13.83
N GLU A 124 -0.57 13.21 14.71
CA GLU A 124 -1.73 12.67 15.44
C GLU A 124 -2.43 13.72 16.29
N GLU A 125 -1.69 14.54 17.03
CA GLU A 125 -2.24 15.63 17.82
C GLU A 125 -3.11 16.58 16.97
N LYS A 126 -2.70 16.83 15.74
CA LYS A 126 -3.43 17.66 14.78
C LYS A 126 -4.57 16.92 14.09
N TYR A 127 -4.39 15.64 13.81
CA TYR A 127 -5.33 14.81 13.06
C TYR A 127 -5.60 13.46 13.75
N PRO A 128 -6.27 13.45 14.92
CA PRO A 128 -6.43 12.26 15.75
C PRO A 128 -7.20 11.12 15.05
N VAL A 129 -8.00 11.42 14.03
CA VAL A 129 -8.69 10.41 13.21
C VAL A 129 -7.73 9.52 12.40
N ARG A 130 -6.47 9.91 12.26
CA ARG A 130 -5.39 9.13 11.64
C ARG A 130 -4.34 8.68 12.64
N GLY A 131 -4.69 8.73 13.92
CA GLY A 131 -3.79 8.39 15.01
C GLY A 131 -3.47 6.91 15.11
N LYS A 132 -2.48 6.62 15.94
CA LYS A 132 -1.89 5.28 16.12
C LYS A 132 -2.93 4.21 16.42
N ASP A 133 -3.84 4.45 17.35
CA ASP A 133 -4.84 3.44 17.74
C ASP A 133 -5.78 3.08 16.59
N ARG A 134 -6.19 4.05 15.79
CA ARG A 134 -7.04 3.81 14.62
C ARG A 134 -6.30 3.10 13.50
N VAL A 135 -5.02 3.42 13.30
CA VAL A 135 -4.16 2.70 12.35
C VAL A 135 -3.98 1.26 12.80
N ASN A 136 -3.73 1.02 14.08
CA ASN A 136 -3.61 -0.33 14.64
C ASN A 136 -4.90 -1.15 14.51
N GLU A 137 -6.06 -0.53 14.80
CA GLU A 137 -7.36 -1.17 14.58
C GLU A 137 -7.55 -1.56 13.12
N LEU A 138 -7.28 -0.65 12.18
CA LEU A 138 -7.39 -0.94 10.76
C LEU A 138 -6.42 -2.06 10.34
N ASN A 139 -5.16 -1.98 10.73
CA ASN A 139 -4.17 -3.01 10.41
C ASN A 139 -4.58 -4.39 10.94
N SER A 140 -5.13 -4.47 12.14
CA SER A 140 -5.66 -5.72 12.72
C SER A 140 -6.83 -6.28 11.88
N LEU A 141 -7.76 -5.41 11.45
CA LEU A 141 -8.88 -5.81 10.60
C LEU A 141 -8.41 -6.27 9.20
N LEU A 142 -7.40 -5.62 8.64
CA LEU A 142 -6.82 -5.99 7.35
C LEU A 142 -6.03 -7.29 7.43
N ALA A 143 -5.27 -7.51 8.50
CA ALA A 143 -4.57 -8.76 8.75
C ALA A 143 -5.53 -9.97 8.79
N GLY A 144 -6.74 -9.76 9.33
CA GLY A 144 -7.80 -10.77 9.35
C GLY A 144 -8.38 -11.14 7.98
N LEU A 145 -7.98 -10.46 6.90
CA LEU A 145 -8.37 -10.83 5.52
C LEU A 145 -7.42 -11.85 4.89
N ALA A 146 -6.24 -12.04 5.45
CA ALA A 146 -5.27 -13.03 4.97
C ALA A 146 -5.83 -14.45 5.19
N ASN A 147 -5.68 -15.29 4.18
CA ASN A 147 -6.16 -16.68 4.20
C ASN A 147 -5.04 -17.72 4.03
N GLY A 148 -3.78 -17.27 3.91
CA GLY A 148 -2.61 -18.12 3.75
C GLY A 148 -2.52 -18.88 2.43
N LYS A 149 -3.44 -18.61 1.49
CA LYS A 149 -3.51 -19.29 0.18
C LYS A 149 -3.22 -18.34 -0.97
N ASP A 150 -4.00 -17.31 -1.11
CA ASP A 150 -3.93 -16.33 -2.20
C ASP A 150 -4.08 -14.88 -1.73
N VAL A 151 -4.38 -14.68 -0.45
CA VAL A 151 -4.38 -13.38 0.22
C VAL A 151 -3.45 -13.44 1.42
N PHE A 152 -2.49 -12.54 1.47
CA PHE A 152 -1.46 -12.45 2.50
C PHE A 152 -1.45 -11.05 3.10
N TYR A 153 -0.94 -10.93 4.31
CA TYR A 153 -0.72 -9.66 4.99
C TYR A 153 0.76 -9.48 5.32
N LEU A 154 1.31 -8.34 4.94
CA LEU A 154 2.69 -7.96 5.22
C LEU A 154 2.68 -6.83 6.25
N GLY A 155 2.92 -7.19 7.51
CA GLY A 155 2.96 -6.26 8.63
C GLY A 155 4.34 -5.66 8.80
N PHE A 156 4.45 -4.35 8.69
CA PHE A 156 5.70 -3.61 8.90
C PHE A 156 5.46 -2.22 9.53
N GLU A 157 4.30 -2.00 10.10
CA GLU A 157 3.90 -0.72 10.70
C GLU A 157 4.91 -0.19 11.71
N THR A 158 5.50 -1.07 12.50
CA THR A 158 6.48 -0.71 13.53
C THR A 158 7.91 -0.54 13.00
N LEU A 159 8.15 -0.87 11.72
CA LEU A 159 9.49 -0.81 11.12
C LEU A 159 10.06 0.63 11.09
N PHE A 160 9.18 1.61 11.05
CA PHE A 160 9.51 3.04 10.93
C PHE A 160 9.24 3.81 12.21
N ASP A 161 8.87 3.12 13.29
CA ASP A 161 8.44 3.73 14.54
C ASP A 161 9.62 4.07 15.47
N ASP A 162 9.39 5.07 16.29
CA ASP A 162 10.18 5.37 17.47
C ASP A 162 9.79 4.46 18.66
N GLU A 163 10.41 4.69 19.81
CA GLU A 163 10.17 3.91 21.03
C GLU A 163 8.73 4.10 21.59
N GLU A 164 8.04 5.17 21.22
CA GLU A 164 6.65 5.43 21.62
C GLU A 164 5.63 4.83 20.63
N GLY A 165 6.07 4.26 19.51
CA GLY A 165 5.23 3.66 18.47
C GLY A 165 4.62 4.67 17.50
N TYR A 166 5.31 5.76 17.25
CA TYR A 166 4.97 6.76 16.23
C TYR A 166 6.02 6.74 15.11
N LEU A 167 5.63 7.17 13.92
CA LEU A 167 6.61 7.39 12.85
C LEU A 167 7.73 8.31 13.36
N ARG A 168 8.96 7.84 13.21
CA ARG A 168 10.15 8.60 13.59
C ARG A 168 10.20 9.95 12.90
N GLU A 169 10.45 11.00 13.66
CA GLU A 169 10.53 12.38 13.14
C GLU A 169 11.66 12.54 12.10
N ASP A 170 12.79 11.83 12.26
CA ASP A 170 13.90 11.85 11.31
C ASP A 170 13.62 11.09 10.01
N TYR A 171 12.55 10.29 9.97
CA TYR A 171 12.02 9.64 8.76
C TYR A 171 10.88 10.42 8.12
N ALA A 172 10.28 11.37 8.82
CA ALA A 172 9.09 12.07 8.38
C ALA A 172 9.41 13.37 7.62
N ARG A 173 8.71 13.60 6.52
CA ARG A 173 8.74 14.87 5.77
C ARG A 173 7.72 15.88 6.31
N ASP A 174 6.53 15.41 6.62
CA ASP A 174 5.37 16.22 7.01
C ASP A 174 4.51 15.56 8.09
N GLY A 175 5.07 14.56 8.77
CA GLY A 175 4.40 13.76 9.79
C GLY A 175 3.60 12.57 9.25
N LEU A 176 3.31 12.53 7.95
CA LEU A 176 2.59 11.45 7.27
C LEU A 176 3.44 10.76 6.22
N HIS A 177 4.12 11.53 5.36
CA HIS A 177 4.97 11.03 4.29
C HIS A 177 6.41 10.91 4.76
N MET A 178 7.10 9.91 4.26
CA MET A 178 8.50 9.70 4.57
C MET A 178 9.42 10.54 3.69
N LEU A 179 10.58 10.87 4.23
CA LEU A 179 11.69 11.47 3.49
C LEU A 179 12.24 10.49 2.45
N ALA A 180 12.72 11.03 1.33
CA ALA A 180 13.47 10.24 0.36
C ALA A 180 14.75 9.66 0.99
N GLY A 181 15.14 8.48 0.56
CA GLY A 181 16.39 7.83 0.97
C GLY A 181 16.18 6.66 1.90
N GLU A 182 16.74 6.71 3.10
CA GLU A 182 16.83 5.55 4.00
C GLU A 182 15.49 4.88 4.33
N PRO A 183 14.39 5.59 4.64
CA PRO A 183 13.12 4.93 4.95
C PRO A 183 12.63 4.02 3.81
N TYR A 184 12.82 4.44 2.56
CA TYR A 184 12.43 3.64 1.40
C TYR A 184 13.40 2.48 1.12
N ASN A 185 14.68 2.60 1.48
CA ASN A 185 15.62 1.49 1.42
C ASN A 185 15.25 0.42 2.45
N VAL A 186 14.88 0.83 3.66
CA VAL A 186 14.38 -0.06 4.73
C VAL A 186 13.10 -0.78 4.26
N TRP A 187 12.14 -0.03 3.69
CA TRP A 187 10.91 -0.62 3.18
C TRP A 187 11.17 -1.62 2.06
N ARG A 188 11.99 -1.25 1.06
CA ARG A 188 12.39 -2.14 -0.02
C ARG A 188 13.05 -3.40 0.53
N GLY A 189 14.01 -3.26 1.45
CA GLY A 189 14.70 -4.39 2.07
C GLY A 189 13.71 -5.35 2.72
N TYR A 190 12.76 -4.83 3.48
CA TYR A 190 11.73 -5.64 4.13
C TYR A 190 10.83 -6.39 3.13
N ILE A 191 10.34 -5.71 2.10
CA ILE A 191 9.53 -6.37 1.06
C ILE A 191 10.34 -7.46 0.34
N THR A 192 11.62 -7.21 0.08
CA THR A 192 12.50 -8.18 -0.58
C THR A 192 12.73 -9.42 0.29
N GLU A 193 12.94 -9.23 1.59
CA GLU A 193 13.22 -10.32 2.53
C GLU A 193 11.97 -11.16 2.84
N PHE A 194 10.85 -10.51 3.14
CA PHE A 194 9.64 -11.17 3.63
C PHE A 194 8.54 -11.31 2.57
N GLY A 195 8.69 -10.67 1.43
CA GLY A 195 7.75 -10.80 0.31
C GLY A 195 7.97 -12.05 -0.55
N MET A 196 8.97 -12.85 -0.25
CA MET A 196 9.31 -14.08 -0.98
C MET A 196 8.57 -15.32 -0.43
N LEU A 197 7.31 -15.18 -0.07
CA LEU A 197 6.46 -16.28 0.41
C LEU A 197 5.80 -17.05 -0.74
#